data_3e38bcb2df2db3cefe2034dc7fc6c074
#
_entry.id   3e38bcb2df2db3cefe2034dc7fc6c074
#
_cell.length_a   1.000
_cell.length_b   1.000
_cell.length_c   1.000
_cell.angle_alpha   90.00
_cell.angle_beta   90.00
_cell.angle_gamma   90.00
#
_symmetry.space_group_name_H-M   'P 1'
#
loop_
_entity.id
_entity.type
_entity.pdbx_description
1 polymer ?
#
loop_
_entity_poly.entity_id
_entity_poly.type
_entity_poly.pdbx_seq_one_letter_code
_entity_poly.pdbx_strand_id
1 'polypeptide(L)'
;VEAAKKEAELSTIALPDDWANYGEVKKAFLAKYPFLKHNDLTPDASSAQEIEAIKANAGNNGPQNPDVVDVAFVFGDQGKADKLFQPYTVATWDTIPASLKDADGYWYADYYGVMTFEVNTAVVQNVPQDWADLLKPEYKGQIALAGDPTGSGQAINAVWAAALGNGGSLDDAMPGLEFFKKLNDAGNLLPVIAKPATIAKGETPIALRWDYNALANRDTSAGNPEIAVVVPKSGSLAGVYVQAISAYSPRPNAARLWMEFLYSDEGQLLWLKGYASPARFDDLKKNNKIPADLLAKLPSTEVKIGIPSGDQINKANDAIKKGWPTVVGATVK
;
A
#
# COMPACT_ATOMS: atom_id res chain seq x y z
N VAL A 1 11.75 -9.72 -25.15
CA VAL A 1 13.12 -9.22 -24.93
C VAL A 1 13.64 -8.48 -26.15
N GLU A 2 13.70 -9.09 -27.35
CA GLU A 2 14.33 -8.47 -28.54
C GLU A 2 13.63 -7.17 -28.99
N ALA A 3 12.31 -7.06 -28.85
CA ALA A 3 11.59 -5.82 -29.12
C ALA A 3 11.91 -4.73 -28.09
N ALA A 4 12.00 -5.08 -26.81
CA ALA A 4 12.40 -4.14 -25.75
C ALA A 4 13.84 -3.64 -25.91
N LYS A 5 14.77 -4.46 -26.44
CA LYS A 5 16.13 -3.99 -26.77
C LYS A 5 16.13 -2.86 -27.81
N LYS A 6 15.17 -2.87 -28.75
CA LYS A 6 15.05 -1.81 -29.76
C LYS A 6 14.47 -0.52 -29.16
N GLU A 7 13.62 -0.64 -28.14
CA GLU A 7 13.08 0.50 -27.40
C GLU A 7 14.12 1.12 -26.46
N ALA A 8 15.04 0.31 -25.90
CA ALA A 8 16.22 0.68 -25.14
C ALA A 8 15.97 1.51 -23.86
N GLU A 9 14.75 1.87 -23.55
CA GLU A 9 14.35 2.67 -22.39
C GLU A 9 13.10 2.11 -21.72
N LEU A 10 12.93 2.44 -20.42
CA LEU A 10 11.69 2.26 -19.66
C LEU A 10 11.50 3.49 -18.78
N SER A 11 10.33 4.09 -18.79
CA SER A 11 9.94 5.17 -17.87
C SER A 11 8.90 4.65 -16.88
N THR A 12 9.25 4.63 -15.60
CA THR A 12 8.32 4.40 -14.47
C THR A 12 8.00 5.73 -13.81
N ILE A 13 6.94 5.78 -12.99
CA ILE A 13 6.55 6.97 -12.25
C ILE A 13 6.08 6.57 -10.85
N ALA A 14 6.30 7.45 -9.86
CA ALA A 14 5.84 7.27 -8.48
C ALA A 14 6.37 6.01 -7.76
N LEU A 15 7.62 5.62 -8.04
CA LEU A 15 8.26 4.45 -7.44
C LEU A 15 9.44 4.83 -6.54
N PRO A 16 9.22 5.44 -5.35
CA PRO A 16 10.32 5.82 -4.46
C PRO A 16 11.05 4.56 -3.93
N ASP A 17 12.36 4.64 -3.77
CA ASP A 17 13.21 3.49 -3.42
C ASP A 17 12.86 2.85 -2.08
N ASP A 18 12.39 3.64 -1.13
CA ASP A 18 12.03 3.23 0.23
C ASP A 18 10.57 2.75 0.38
N TRP A 19 9.78 2.84 -0.67
CA TRP A 19 8.40 2.34 -0.67
C TRP A 19 8.37 0.89 -1.18
N ALA A 20 7.81 -0.03 -0.37
CA ALA A 20 7.61 -1.44 -0.73
C ALA A 20 8.83 -2.10 -1.41
N ASN A 21 10.07 -1.65 -1.07
CA ASN A 21 11.33 -2.17 -1.62
C ASN A 21 11.57 -1.87 -3.11
N TYR A 22 10.96 -0.83 -3.68
CA TYR A 22 11.16 -0.49 -5.10
C TYR A 22 12.62 -0.29 -5.50
N GLY A 23 13.47 0.19 -4.59
CA GLY A 23 14.91 0.33 -4.85
C GLY A 23 15.58 -0.98 -5.25
N GLU A 24 15.30 -2.09 -4.53
CA GLU A 24 15.82 -3.41 -4.92
C GLU A 24 15.12 -4.00 -6.14
N VAL A 25 13.81 -3.77 -6.29
CA VAL A 25 13.03 -4.21 -7.46
C VAL A 25 13.61 -3.61 -8.74
N LYS A 26 13.77 -2.28 -8.78
CA LYS A 26 14.37 -1.55 -9.92
C LYS A 26 15.79 -2.04 -10.20
N LYS A 27 16.61 -2.17 -9.17
CA LYS A 27 18.00 -2.66 -9.28
C LYS A 27 18.08 -4.07 -9.86
N ALA A 28 17.25 -5.01 -9.39
CA ALA A 28 17.23 -6.38 -9.88
C ALA A 28 16.73 -6.46 -11.33
N PHE A 29 15.71 -5.68 -11.67
CA PHE A 29 15.22 -5.57 -13.04
C PHE A 29 16.32 -5.09 -14.00
N LEU A 30 17.01 -4.01 -13.67
CA LEU A 30 18.08 -3.45 -14.50
C LEU A 30 19.31 -4.35 -14.57
N ALA A 31 19.62 -5.10 -13.51
CA ALA A 31 20.69 -6.11 -13.54
C ALA A 31 20.35 -7.25 -14.52
N LYS A 32 19.07 -7.63 -14.61
CA LYS A 32 18.58 -8.67 -15.53
C LYS A 32 18.48 -8.18 -16.97
N TYR A 33 18.19 -6.90 -17.18
CA TYR A 33 17.99 -6.27 -18.48
C TYR A 33 18.87 -5.02 -18.66
N PRO A 34 20.22 -5.17 -18.65
CA PRO A 34 21.16 -4.04 -18.63
C PRO A 34 21.20 -3.20 -19.92
N PHE A 35 20.44 -3.61 -20.94
CA PHE A 35 20.27 -2.85 -22.19
C PHE A 35 19.20 -1.76 -22.08
N LEU A 36 18.42 -1.72 -20.98
CA LEU A 36 17.41 -0.70 -20.76
C LEU A 36 17.98 0.46 -19.95
N LYS A 37 17.80 1.68 -20.44
CA LYS A 37 17.93 2.89 -19.66
C LYS A 37 16.62 3.10 -18.86
N HIS A 38 16.72 3.26 -17.58
CA HIS A 38 15.57 3.53 -16.71
C HIS A 38 15.42 5.02 -16.45
N ASN A 39 14.21 5.54 -16.65
CA ASN A 39 13.84 6.90 -16.30
C ASN A 39 12.83 6.81 -15.14
N ASP A 40 13.23 7.28 -13.96
CA ASP A 40 12.42 7.29 -12.75
C ASP A 40 11.74 8.66 -12.62
N LEU A 41 10.46 8.72 -13.00
CA LEU A 41 9.72 9.97 -13.08
C LEU A 41 9.06 10.27 -11.73
N THR A 42 9.29 11.45 -11.20
CA THR A 42 8.60 11.99 -10.01
C THR A 42 8.33 10.91 -8.96
N PRO A 43 9.37 10.38 -8.30
CA PRO A 43 9.22 9.23 -7.37
C PRO A 43 8.15 9.46 -6.28
N ASP A 44 7.98 10.69 -5.82
CA ASP A 44 7.01 11.05 -4.77
C ASP A 44 5.61 11.42 -5.29
N ALA A 45 5.30 11.11 -6.55
CA ALA A 45 3.99 11.41 -7.11
C ALA A 45 2.89 10.54 -6.47
N SER A 46 1.68 11.08 -6.39
CA SER A 46 0.49 10.33 -6.00
C SER A 46 -0.14 9.61 -7.20
N SER A 47 -0.98 8.59 -6.95
CA SER A 47 -1.71 7.88 -7.99
C SER A 47 -2.52 8.81 -8.91
N ALA A 48 -3.11 9.88 -8.38
CA ALA A 48 -3.80 10.88 -9.19
C ALA A 48 -2.84 11.61 -10.14
N GLN A 49 -1.62 11.93 -9.69
CA GLN A 49 -0.60 12.57 -10.52
C GLN A 49 -0.06 11.62 -11.59
N GLU A 50 0.00 10.32 -11.33
CA GLU A 50 0.35 9.31 -12.34
C GLU A 50 -0.67 9.26 -13.47
N ILE A 51 -1.97 9.26 -13.14
CA ILE A 51 -3.06 9.32 -14.11
C ILE A 51 -2.99 10.61 -14.95
N GLU A 52 -2.75 11.76 -14.31
CA GLU A 52 -2.59 13.03 -15.02
C GLU A 52 -1.32 13.05 -15.88
N ALA A 53 -0.23 12.40 -15.47
CA ALA A 53 0.99 12.29 -16.27
C ALA A 53 0.75 11.49 -17.57
N ILE A 54 -0.03 10.40 -17.53
CA ILE A 54 -0.44 9.69 -18.75
C ILE A 54 -1.22 10.61 -19.68
N LYS A 55 -2.23 11.32 -19.16
CA LYS A 55 -3.08 12.22 -19.97
C LYS A 55 -2.26 13.36 -20.60
N ALA A 56 -1.40 13.98 -19.81
CA ALA A 56 -0.57 15.10 -20.25
C ALA A 56 0.47 14.71 -21.30
N ASN A 57 0.90 13.45 -21.32
CA ASN A 57 1.91 12.95 -22.25
C ASN A 57 1.32 12.09 -23.39
N ALA A 58 0.01 12.05 -23.57
CA ALA A 58 -0.61 11.33 -24.68
C ALA A 58 -0.05 11.83 -26.02
N GLY A 59 0.58 10.93 -26.79
CA GLY A 59 1.25 11.24 -28.07
C GLY A 59 2.69 11.79 -27.92
N ASN A 60 3.21 11.98 -26.72
CA ASN A 60 4.61 12.29 -26.49
C ASN A 60 5.45 10.99 -26.51
N ASN A 61 6.47 10.93 -27.37
CA ASN A 61 7.37 9.78 -27.49
C ASN A 61 8.64 9.89 -26.63
N GLY A 62 8.76 10.98 -25.85
CA GLY A 62 9.92 11.24 -24.99
C GLY A 62 9.91 10.43 -23.69
N PRO A 63 11.00 10.53 -22.92
CA PRO A 63 11.15 9.79 -21.66
C PRO A 63 10.19 10.26 -20.56
N GLN A 64 9.54 11.41 -20.70
CA GLN A 64 8.57 11.96 -19.74
C GLN A 64 7.21 11.25 -19.79
N ASN A 65 6.93 10.49 -20.88
CA ASN A 65 5.72 9.71 -20.98
C ASN A 65 5.89 8.41 -20.16
N PRO A 66 5.12 8.19 -19.08
CA PRO A 66 5.23 6.96 -18.29
C PRO A 66 4.79 5.74 -19.11
N ASP A 67 5.59 4.68 -19.04
CA ASP A 67 5.26 3.40 -19.68
C ASP A 67 4.37 2.55 -18.81
N VAL A 68 4.59 2.61 -17.50
CA VAL A 68 3.86 1.88 -16.47
C VAL A 68 3.54 2.79 -15.30
N VAL A 69 2.48 2.45 -14.58
CA VAL A 69 2.05 3.14 -13.35
C VAL A 69 1.78 2.13 -12.25
N ASP A 70 1.99 2.56 -10.99
CA ASP A 70 1.67 1.82 -9.77
C ASP A 70 0.66 2.62 -8.94
N VAL A 71 -0.60 2.37 -9.18
CA VAL A 71 -1.68 3.18 -8.62
C VAL A 71 -2.48 2.43 -7.55
N ALA A 72 -3.07 3.17 -6.62
CA ALA A 72 -4.02 2.60 -5.69
C ALA A 72 -5.19 1.96 -6.44
N PHE A 73 -5.72 0.86 -5.91
CA PHE A 73 -6.69 -0.05 -6.54
C PHE A 73 -7.85 0.65 -7.27
N VAL A 74 -8.38 1.73 -6.69
CA VAL A 74 -9.51 2.50 -7.28
C VAL A 74 -9.17 3.10 -8.63
N PHE A 75 -7.91 3.42 -8.91
CA PHE A 75 -7.49 3.98 -10.19
C PHE A 75 -7.35 2.92 -11.29
N GLY A 76 -7.35 1.64 -10.95
CA GLY A 76 -7.33 0.55 -11.91
C GLY A 76 -8.55 0.59 -12.84
N ASP A 77 -9.76 0.50 -12.26
CA ASP A 77 -11.02 0.54 -13.02
C ASP A 77 -11.25 1.91 -13.69
N GLN A 78 -10.88 3.00 -13.01
CA GLN A 78 -10.98 4.34 -13.59
C GLN A 78 -10.08 4.47 -14.82
N GLY A 79 -8.80 4.06 -14.74
CA GLY A 79 -7.87 4.15 -15.86
C GLY A 79 -8.29 3.29 -17.06
N LYS A 80 -8.89 2.11 -16.81
CA LYS A 80 -9.52 1.30 -17.86
C LYS A 80 -10.70 2.02 -18.50
N ALA A 81 -11.63 2.57 -17.71
CA ALA A 81 -12.80 3.28 -18.21
C ALA A 81 -12.42 4.53 -19.03
N ASP A 82 -11.40 5.26 -18.59
CA ASP A 82 -10.83 6.42 -19.26
C ASP A 82 -9.93 6.06 -20.47
N LYS A 83 -9.75 4.76 -20.78
CA LYS A 83 -8.90 4.25 -21.87
C LYS A 83 -7.43 4.67 -21.75
N LEU A 84 -6.94 4.80 -20.52
CA LEU A 84 -5.56 5.19 -20.22
C LEU A 84 -4.60 4.00 -20.15
N PHE A 85 -5.13 2.79 -20.07
CA PHE A 85 -4.35 1.56 -19.95
C PHE A 85 -4.51 0.67 -21.19
N GLN A 86 -3.50 -0.13 -21.47
CA GLN A 86 -3.55 -1.17 -22.49
C GLN A 86 -3.52 -2.57 -21.84
N PRO A 87 -4.25 -3.55 -22.39
CA PRO A 87 -4.30 -4.87 -21.80
C PRO A 87 -3.01 -5.66 -22.06
N TYR A 88 -2.57 -6.37 -21.03
CA TYR A 88 -1.48 -7.33 -21.11
C TYR A 88 -1.60 -8.37 -20.00
N THR A 89 -1.49 -9.65 -20.32
CA THR A 89 -1.47 -10.74 -19.34
C THR A 89 -0.07 -11.35 -19.26
N VAL A 90 0.49 -11.40 -18.04
CA VAL A 90 1.81 -11.99 -17.78
C VAL A 90 1.77 -13.52 -17.81
N ALA A 91 2.93 -14.15 -17.98
CA ALA A 91 3.03 -15.63 -18.03
C ALA A 91 2.49 -16.33 -16.77
N THR A 92 2.48 -15.65 -15.63
CA THR A 92 1.97 -16.15 -14.34
C THR A 92 0.53 -15.73 -14.04
N TRP A 93 -0.20 -15.24 -15.03
CA TRP A 93 -1.56 -14.68 -14.91
C TRP A 93 -2.53 -15.50 -14.06
N ASP A 94 -2.55 -16.83 -14.27
CA ASP A 94 -3.49 -17.73 -13.59
C ASP A 94 -3.20 -17.90 -12.09
N THR A 95 -2.04 -17.46 -11.62
CA THR A 95 -1.63 -17.52 -10.22
C THR A 95 -1.98 -16.25 -9.43
N ILE A 96 -2.46 -15.20 -10.11
CA ILE A 96 -2.97 -13.98 -9.49
C ILE A 96 -4.46 -14.20 -9.16
N PRO A 97 -4.90 -13.99 -7.91
CA PRO A 97 -6.31 -14.12 -7.54
C PRO A 97 -7.24 -13.26 -8.40
N ALA A 98 -8.43 -13.79 -8.72
CA ALA A 98 -9.40 -13.06 -9.55
C ALA A 98 -9.86 -11.72 -8.92
N SER A 99 -9.89 -11.64 -7.58
CA SER A 99 -10.21 -10.42 -6.84
C SER A 99 -9.12 -9.34 -6.92
N LEU A 100 -7.94 -9.67 -7.43
CA LEU A 100 -6.77 -8.79 -7.50
C LEU A 100 -6.38 -8.45 -8.93
N LYS A 101 -7.26 -8.68 -9.92
CA LYS A 101 -6.98 -8.36 -11.31
C LYS A 101 -8.24 -8.03 -12.11
N ASP A 102 -8.09 -7.16 -13.10
CA ASP A 102 -9.09 -6.97 -14.14
C ASP A 102 -9.13 -8.18 -15.08
N ALA A 103 -10.31 -8.72 -15.37
CA ALA A 103 -10.46 -9.94 -16.17
C ALA A 103 -9.87 -9.82 -17.60
N ASP A 104 -9.84 -8.60 -18.14
CA ASP A 104 -9.33 -8.32 -19.50
C ASP A 104 -7.83 -7.94 -19.49
N GLY A 105 -7.18 -7.89 -18.32
CA GLY A 105 -5.75 -7.64 -18.18
C GLY A 105 -5.30 -6.19 -18.31
N TYR A 106 -6.18 -5.22 -18.08
CA TYR A 106 -5.81 -3.80 -18.11
C TYR A 106 -5.00 -3.37 -16.89
N TRP A 107 -5.27 -3.97 -15.72
CA TRP A 107 -4.54 -3.75 -14.48
C TRP A 107 -4.57 -5.00 -13.61
N TYR A 108 -3.61 -5.17 -12.74
CA TYR A 108 -3.58 -6.23 -11.73
C TYR A 108 -2.67 -5.85 -10.57
N ALA A 109 -3.05 -6.32 -9.38
CA ALA A 109 -2.31 -6.05 -8.16
C ALA A 109 -0.89 -6.61 -8.24
N ASP A 110 0.05 -5.88 -7.73
CA ASP A 110 1.44 -6.31 -7.55
C ASP A 110 1.74 -6.67 -6.10
N TYR A 111 1.30 -5.83 -5.16
CA TYR A 111 1.39 -6.07 -3.72
C TYR A 111 0.25 -5.41 -2.97
N TYR A 112 0.12 -5.76 -1.70
CA TYR A 112 -0.76 -5.08 -0.74
C TYR A 112 -0.09 -5.00 0.62
N GLY A 113 -0.50 -4.01 1.42
CA GLY A 113 -0.19 -3.88 2.83
C GLY A 113 -1.43 -4.12 3.68
N VAL A 114 -1.22 -4.42 4.96
CA VAL A 114 -2.28 -4.60 5.95
C VAL A 114 -2.18 -3.50 6.99
N MET A 115 -3.31 -2.95 7.43
CA MET A 115 -3.33 -1.95 8.48
C MET A 115 -2.93 -2.56 9.83
N THR A 116 -1.96 -1.92 10.51
CA THR A 116 -1.39 -2.40 11.77
C THR A 116 -1.27 -1.27 12.79
N PHE A 117 -1.01 -1.67 14.04
CA PHE A 117 -0.49 -0.79 15.08
C PHE A 117 1.03 -0.89 15.09
N GLU A 118 1.71 0.20 14.83
CA GLU A 118 3.15 0.37 15.04
C GLU A 118 3.35 0.99 16.42
N VAL A 119 4.03 0.29 17.32
CA VAL A 119 4.11 0.65 18.74
C VAL A 119 5.55 0.78 19.21
N ASN A 120 5.93 1.96 19.70
CA ASN A 120 7.19 2.17 20.39
C ASN A 120 7.11 1.59 21.81
N THR A 121 7.72 0.43 22.05
CA THR A 121 7.63 -0.29 23.33
C THR A 121 8.47 0.35 24.46
N ALA A 122 9.38 1.26 24.14
CA ALA A 122 10.08 2.06 25.16
C ALA A 122 9.13 3.03 25.89
N VAL A 123 8.03 3.44 25.24
CA VAL A 123 7.00 4.32 25.81
C VAL A 123 5.75 3.53 26.23
N VAL A 124 5.30 2.60 25.37
CA VAL A 124 4.08 1.83 25.55
C VAL A 124 4.43 0.41 25.98
N GLN A 125 4.44 0.15 27.28
CA GLN A 125 4.82 -1.16 27.82
C GLN A 125 3.74 -2.23 27.61
N ASN A 126 2.45 -1.84 27.70
CA ASN A 126 1.32 -2.72 27.40
C ASN A 126 0.94 -2.56 25.95
N VAL A 127 1.51 -3.39 25.07
CA VAL A 127 1.25 -3.32 23.62
C VAL A 127 -0.20 -3.70 23.30
N PRO A 128 -1.03 -2.79 22.71
CA PRO A 128 -2.41 -3.09 22.37
C PRO A 128 -2.47 -4.19 21.31
N GLN A 129 -3.39 -5.14 21.46
CA GLN A 129 -3.54 -6.30 20.58
C GLN A 129 -4.77 -6.22 19.68
N ASP A 130 -5.67 -5.28 19.97
CA ASP A 130 -6.92 -5.13 19.24
C ASP A 130 -7.46 -3.70 19.33
N TRP A 131 -8.39 -3.34 18.46
CA TRP A 131 -9.02 -2.02 18.42
C TRP A 131 -9.61 -1.60 19.77
N ALA A 132 -10.30 -2.52 20.45
CA ALA A 132 -10.89 -2.23 21.76
C ALA A 132 -9.86 -1.81 22.83
N ASP A 133 -8.63 -2.32 22.74
CA ASP A 133 -7.57 -1.93 23.65
C ASP A 133 -7.24 -0.45 23.57
N LEU A 134 -7.29 0.13 22.36
CA LEU A 134 -6.95 1.53 22.14
C LEU A 134 -7.87 2.52 22.91
N LEU A 135 -9.04 2.06 23.39
CA LEU A 135 -9.95 2.87 24.21
C LEU A 135 -9.57 2.89 25.69
N LYS A 136 -8.61 2.09 26.13
CA LYS A 136 -8.17 2.06 27.53
C LYS A 136 -7.53 3.38 27.93
N PRO A 137 -7.75 3.86 29.17
CA PRO A 137 -7.23 5.15 29.65
C PRO A 137 -5.70 5.22 29.70
N GLU A 138 -5.01 4.09 29.72
CA GLU A 138 -3.54 4.02 29.68
C GLU A 138 -2.94 4.55 28.37
N TYR A 139 -3.71 4.58 27.27
CA TYR A 139 -3.27 5.09 25.96
C TYR A 139 -3.66 6.57 25.75
N LYS A 140 -3.99 7.31 26.81
CA LYS A 140 -4.34 8.72 26.70
C LYS A 140 -3.21 9.52 26.06
N GLY A 141 -3.55 10.24 24.96
CA GLY A 141 -2.59 11.05 24.20
C GLY A 141 -1.48 10.24 23.52
N GLN A 142 -1.75 9.00 23.08
CA GLN A 142 -0.71 8.13 22.52
C GLN A 142 -1.00 7.61 21.10
N ILE A 143 -2.23 7.75 20.60
CA ILE A 143 -2.64 7.15 19.32
C ILE A 143 -2.65 8.20 18.23
N ALA A 144 -1.92 7.96 17.15
CA ALA A 144 -1.80 8.88 16.02
C ALA A 144 -2.08 8.18 14.69
N LEU A 145 -2.61 8.96 13.74
CA LEU A 145 -2.76 8.54 12.34
C LEU A 145 -1.55 8.94 11.52
N ALA A 146 -1.25 8.17 10.47
CA ALA A 146 -0.18 8.50 9.51
C ALA A 146 -0.70 9.41 8.37
N GLY A 147 -1.50 10.39 8.71
CA GLY A 147 -2.06 11.37 7.79
C GLY A 147 -3.40 11.91 8.25
N ASP A 148 -3.92 12.91 7.53
CA ASP A 148 -5.26 13.47 7.74
C ASP A 148 -6.31 12.59 7.02
N PRO A 149 -7.34 12.06 7.71
CA PRO A 149 -8.41 11.26 7.09
C PRO A 149 -9.25 11.99 6.05
N THR A 150 -9.12 13.30 5.91
CA THR A 150 -9.78 14.06 4.84
C THR A 150 -9.02 14.02 3.51
N GLY A 151 -7.75 13.61 3.52
CA GLY A 151 -6.87 13.63 2.35
C GLY A 151 -5.91 12.46 2.18
N SER A 152 -5.55 11.79 3.29
CA SER A 152 -4.58 10.68 3.29
C SER A 152 -5.26 9.33 3.11
N GLY A 153 -4.92 8.58 2.07
CA GLY A 153 -5.42 7.23 1.85
C GLY A 153 -5.08 6.29 3.01
N GLN A 154 -3.88 6.36 3.58
CA GLN A 154 -3.48 5.53 4.71
C GLN A 154 -4.34 5.82 5.96
N ALA A 155 -4.59 7.09 6.26
CA ALA A 155 -5.42 7.48 7.39
C ALA A 155 -6.90 7.10 7.19
N ILE A 156 -7.44 7.25 5.98
CA ILE A 156 -8.78 6.78 5.61
C ILE A 156 -8.90 5.27 5.84
N ASN A 157 -7.92 4.50 5.36
CA ASN A 157 -7.92 3.06 5.52
C ASN A 157 -7.76 2.62 6.99
N ALA A 158 -7.09 3.40 7.85
CA ALA A 158 -7.04 3.15 9.29
C ALA A 158 -8.42 3.30 9.93
N VAL A 159 -9.19 4.35 9.56
CA VAL A 159 -10.57 4.53 10.03
C VAL A 159 -11.47 3.38 9.55
N TRP A 160 -11.31 2.96 8.31
CA TRP A 160 -12.09 1.86 7.76
C TRP A 160 -11.73 0.50 8.36
N ALA A 161 -10.43 0.24 8.60
CA ALA A 161 -9.99 -0.96 9.31
C ALA A 161 -10.59 -1.03 10.73
N ALA A 162 -10.64 0.12 11.43
CA ALA A 162 -11.33 0.20 12.72
C ALA A 162 -12.83 -0.13 12.60
N ALA A 163 -13.50 0.21 11.50
CA ALA A 163 -14.90 -0.18 11.28
C ALA A 163 -15.04 -1.70 11.27
N LEU A 164 -14.17 -2.44 10.56
CA LEU A 164 -14.21 -3.90 10.50
C LEU A 164 -14.07 -4.52 11.90
N GLY A 165 -13.23 -3.94 12.77
CA GLY A 165 -13.06 -4.39 14.15
C GLY A 165 -14.16 -3.97 15.11
N ASN A 166 -15.10 -3.12 14.69
CA ASN A 166 -16.16 -2.54 15.55
C ASN A 166 -17.57 -2.75 14.99
N GLY A 167 -17.80 -3.85 14.27
CA GLY A 167 -19.12 -4.26 13.80
C GLY A 167 -19.54 -3.66 12.46
N GLY A 168 -18.64 -2.95 11.78
CA GLY A 168 -18.80 -2.49 10.41
C GLY A 168 -18.45 -3.57 9.38
N SER A 169 -18.39 -3.17 8.12
CA SER A 169 -18.08 -4.06 7.00
C SER A 169 -17.36 -3.32 5.88
N LEU A 170 -17.03 -4.02 4.80
CA LEU A 170 -16.52 -3.35 3.59
C LEU A 170 -17.56 -2.41 2.93
N ASP A 171 -18.83 -2.54 3.27
CA ASP A 171 -19.90 -1.66 2.79
C ASP A 171 -20.30 -0.56 3.78
N ASP A 172 -19.79 -0.63 5.02
CA ASP A 172 -20.14 0.30 6.10
C ASP A 172 -18.88 0.71 6.92
N ALA A 173 -18.37 1.91 6.66
CA ALA A 173 -17.26 2.51 7.36
C ALA A 173 -17.69 3.38 8.58
N MET A 174 -18.99 3.58 8.81
CA MET A 174 -19.47 4.46 9.89
C MET A 174 -19.02 4.03 11.29
N PRO A 175 -19.03 2.71 11.66
CA PRO A 175 -18.53 2.28 12.97
C PRO A 175 -17.07 2.66 13.23
N GLY A 176 -16.26 2.86 12.20
CA GLY A 176 -14.88 3.36 12.31
C GLY A 176 -14.85 4.83 12.73
N LEU A 177 -15.69 5.68 12.15
CA LEU A 177 -15.81 7.07 12.55
C LEU A 177 -16.30 7.19 14.01
N GLU A 178 -17.28 6.38 14.39
CA GLU A 178 -17.79 6.32 15.78
C GLU A 178 -16.70 5.85 16.76
N PHE A 179 -15.88 4.89 16.34
CA PHE A 179 -14.74 4.44 17.13
C PHE A 179 -13.72 5.57 17.32
N PHE A 180 -13.34 6.28 16.26
CA PHE A 180 -12.42 7.42 16.37
C PHE A 180 -13.00 8.58 17.14
N LYS A 181 -14.31 8.79 17.11
CA LYS A 181 -15.00 9.73 18.00
C LYS A 181 -14.75 9.36 19.46
N LYS A 182 -14.96 8.08 19.83
CA LYS A 182 -14.69 7.60 21.19
C LYS A 182 -13.24 7.80 21.60
N LEU A 183 -12.28 7.54 20.70
CA LEU A 183 -10.85 7.79 20.95
C LEU A 183 -10.56 9.27 21.21
N ASN A 184 -11.18 10.15 20.41
CA ASN A 184 -11.03 11.59 20.55
C ASN A 184 -11.66 12.11 21.87
N ASP A 185 -12.88 11.67 22.16
CA ASP A 185 -13.60 12.04 23.41
C ASP A 185 -12.87 11.56 24.67
N ALA A 186 -12.21 10.39 24.60
CA ALA A 186 -11.38 9.87 25.69
C ALA A 186 -10.02 10.59 25.81
N GLY A 187 -9.66 11.40 24.83
CA GLY A 187 -8.36 12.06 24.74
C GLY A 187 -7.21 11.12 24.40
N ASN A 188 -7.49 9.93 23.82
CA ASN A 188 -6.49 8.96 23.41
C ASN A 188 -5.90 9.30 22.02
N LEU A 189 -6.68 9.96 21.15
CA LEU A 189 -6.26 10.38 19.83
C LEU A 189 -5.36 11.62 19.90
N LEU A 190 -4.19 11.55 19.27
CA LEU A 190 -3.30 12.68 19.03
C LEU A 190 -3.64 13.38 17.71
N PRO A 191 -3.80 14.72 17.70
CA PRO A 191 -4.06 15.47 16.47
C PRO A 191 -2.77 15.75 15.67
N VAL A 192 -1.84 14.79 15.66
CA VAL A 192 -0.50 14.90 15.04
C VAL A 192 -0.29 13.76 14.08
N ILE A 193 0.25 14.05 12.88
CA ILE A 193 0.60 13.03 11.92
C ILE A 193 1.81 12.23 12.40
N ALA A 194 1.64 10.92 12.55
CA ALA A 194 2.72 10.01 12.89
C ALA A 194 3.71 9.86 11.72
N LYS A 195 4.99 9.99 12.04
CA LYS A 195 6.13 9.80 11.13
C LYS A 195 7.16 8.91 11.83
N PRO A 196 8.05 8.20 11.09
CA PRO A 196 9.10 7.38 11.72
C PRO A 196 9.89 8.12 12.81
N ALA A 197 10.24 9.39 12.57
CA ALA A 197 10.96 10.20 13.53
C ALA A 197 10.15 10.52 14.80
N THR A 198 8.84 10.82 14.70
CA THR A 198 7.99 11.10 15.86
C THR A 198 7.66 9.84 16.66
N ILE A 199 7.55 8.69 15.97
CA ILE A 199 7.39 7.38 16.62
C ILE A 199 8.65 7.04 17.42
N ALA A 200 9.83 7.16 16.80
CA ALA A 200 11.10 6.88 17.45
C ALA A 200 11.34 7.74 18.68
N LYS A 201 10.95 9.02 18.64
CA LYS A 201 11.06 9.94 19.79
C LYS A 201 9.99 9.73 20.87
N GLY A 202 8.98 8.88 20.61
CA GLY A 202 7.85 8.67 21.51
C GLY A 202 6.84 9.82 21.53
N GLU A 203 6.87 10.72 20.55
CA GLU A 203 5.89 11.80 20.37
C GLU A 203 4.54 11.26 19.84
N THR A 204 4.59 10.21 19.02
CA THR A 204 3.42 9.47 18.49
C THR A 204 3.64 7.97 18.69
N PRO A 205 3.60 7.47 19.94
CA PRO A 205 4.13 6.15 20.28
C PRO A 205 3.29 4.98 19.77
N ILE A 206 2.01 5.19 19.42
CA ILE A 206 1.15 4.23 18.74
C ILE A 206 0.69 4.86 17.45
N ALA A 207 1.15 4.33 16.30
CA ALA A 207 0.78 4.82 14.98
C ALA A 207 -0.01 3.75 14.20
N LEU A 208 -1.05 4.18 13.50
CA LEU A 208 -1.84 3.31 12.62
C LEU A 208 -1.29 3.43 11.20
N ARG A 209 -0.60 2.36 10.75
CA ARG A 209 0.17 2.36 9.50
C ARG A 209 0.08 1.02 8.76
N TRP A 210 0.47 1.02 7.48
CA TRP A 210 0.68 -0.21 6.75
C TRP A 210 1.80 -1.05 7.37
N ASP A 211 1.62 -2.35 7.40
CA ASP A 211 2.57 -3.33 7.96
C ASP A 211 3.98 -3.22 7.37
N TYR A 212 4.10 -3.08 6.05
CA TYR A 212 5.42 -2.95 5.41
C TYR A 212 6.17 -1.68 5.86
N ASN A 213 5.46 -0.57 6.08
CA ASN A 213 6.05 0.65 6.62
C ASN A 213 6.48 0.48 8.09
N ALA A 214 5.61 -0.14 8.90
CA ALA A 214 5.87 -0.39 10.31
C ALA A 214 7.03 -1.37 10.52
N LEU A 215 7.08 -2.44 9.71
CA LEU A 215 8.15 -3.45 9.76
C LEU A 215 9.49 -2.88 9.26
N ALA A 216 9.48 -2.08 8.20
CA ALA A 216 10.69 -1.39 7.74
C ALA A 216 11.22 -0.42 8.79
N ASN A 217 10.34 0.33 9.50
CA ASN A 217 10.73 1.20 10.59
C ASN A 217 11.28 0.42 11.79
N ARG A 218 10.69 -0.73 12.14
CA ARG A 218 11.22 -1.65 13.15
C ARG A 218 12.66 -2.06 12.84
N ASP A 219 12.92 -2.48 11.62
CA ASP A 219 14.25 -2.94 11.21
C ASP A 219 15.25 -1.77 11.16
N THR A 220 14.83 -0.60 10.70
CA THR A 220 15.66 0.62 10.65
C THR A 220 16.01 1.12 12.06
N SER A 221 15.10 1.02 13.02
CA SER A 221 15.34 1.42 14.40
C SER A 221 16.33 0.48 15.11
N ALA A 222 16.55 -0.73 14.57
CA ALA A 222 17.49 -1.72 15.10
C ALA A 222 17.35 -1.97 16.62
N GLY A 223 16.11 -1.92 17.13
CA GLY A 223 15.79 -2.10 18.54
C GLY A 223 15.96 -0.85 19.42
N ASN A 224 16.26 0.32 18.83
CA ASN A 224 16.38 1.58 19.58
C ASN A 224 15.60 2.74 18.89
N PRO A 225 14.31 2.94 19.24
CA PRO A 225 13.53 2.12 20.16
C PRO A 225 13.12 0.76 19.59
N GLU A 226 12.78 -0.17 20.44
CA GLU A 226 12.11 -1.40 20.01
C GLU A 226 10.69 -1.06 19.53
N ILE A 227 10.35 -1.54 18.34
CA ILE A 227 9.05 -1.34 17.69
C ILE A 227 8.31 -2.68 17.61
N ALA A 228 7.12 -2.74 18.21
CA ALA A 228 6.18 -3.83 17.99
C ALA A 228 5.24 -3.49 16.84
N VAL A 229 4.93 -4.49 16.01
CA VAL A 229 3.97 -4.36 14.90
C VAL A 229 2.85 -5.39 15.12
N VAL A 230 1.62 -4.89 15.26
CA VAL A 230 0.46 -5.71 15.64
C VAL A 230 -0.63 -5.60 14.58
N VAL A 231 -1.07 -6.73 14.03
CA VAL A 231 -2.31 -6.80 13.25
C VAL A 231 -3.47 -6.96 14.23
N PRO A 232 -4.46 -6.05 14.26
CA PRO A 232 -5.58 -6.12 15.20
C PRO A 232 -6.40 -7.40 15.03
N LYS A 233 -6.72 -8.09 16.14
CA LYS A 233 -7.34 -9.43 16.13
C LYS A 233 -8.76 -9.46 15.58
N SER A 234 -9.57 -8.43 15.86
CA SER A 234 -10.96 -8.36 15.43
C SER A 234 -11.14 -8.04 13.94
N GLY A 235 -10.09 -7.65 13.25
CA GLY A 235 -10.08 -7.43 11.80
C GLY A 235 -9.16 -6.30 11.37
N SER A 236 -8.74 -6.36 10.12
CA SER A 236 -7.94 -5.33 9.48
C SER A 236 -8.29 -5.23 8.00
N LEU A 237 -7.69 -4.26 7.33
CA LEU A 237 -7.94 -3.92 5.94
C LEU A 237 -6.66 -4.00 5.12
N ALA A 238 -6.75 -4.55 3.91
CA ALA A 238 -5.67 -4.51 2.92
C ALA A 238 -5.77 -3.24 2.06
N GLY A 239 -4.63 -2.58 1.87
CA GLY A 239 -4.43 -1.54 0.87
C GLY A 239 -3.70 -2.12 -0.33
N VAL A 240 -4.41 -2.27 -1.44
CA VAL A 240 -3.90 -2.89 -2.66
C VAL A 240 -3.40 -1.81 -3.62
N TYR A 241 -2.23 -2.04 -4.22
CA TYR A 241 -1.72 -1.30 -5.35
C TYR A 241 -1.78 -2.16 -6.61
N VAL A 242 -1.91 -1.51 -7.77
CA VAL A 242 -2.05 -2.18 -9.06
C VAL A 242 -1.12 -1.58 -10.09
N GLN A 243 -0.50 -2.45 -10.86
CA GLN A 243 0.29 -2.08 -12.03
C GLN A 243 -0.59 -2.03 -13.28
N ALA A 244 -0.32 -1.05 -14.12
CA ALA A 244 -0.93 -0.97 -15.44
C ALA A 244 0.07 -0.42 -16.47
N ILE A 245 -0.07 -0.86 -17.72
CA ILE A 245 0.71 -0.31 -18.84
C ILE A 245 -0.07 0.85 -19.44
N SER A 246 0.58 2.01 -19.58
CA SER A 246 -0.02 3.17 -20.25
C SER A 246 -0.45 2.84 -21.68
N ALA A 247 -1.66 3.22 -22.08
CA ALA A 247 -2.14 3.09 -23.47
C ALA A 247 -1.31 3.93 -24.44
N TYR A 248 -0.64 4.96 -23.93
CA TYR A 248 0.19 5.88 -24.70
C TYR A 248 1.69 5.64 -24.54
N SER A 249 2.08 4.50 -23.94
CA SER A 249 3.48 4.13 -23.78
C SER A 249 4.16 4.05 -25.15
N PRO A 250 5.24 4.81 -25.38
CA PRO A 250 6.05 4.67 -26.60
C PRO A 250 6.98 3.44 -26.57
N ARG A 251 7.04 2.73 -25.43
CA ARG A 251 7.93 1.59 -25.18
C ARG A 251 7.15 0.37 -24.65
N PRO A 252 6.09 -0.08 -25.36
CA PRO A 252 5.18 -1.10 -24.84
C PRO A 252 5.85 -2.46 -24.58
N ASN A 253 6.96 -2.78 -25.23
CA ASN A 253 7.66 -4.04 -24.99
C ASN A 253 8.58 -3.97 -23.76
N ALA A 254 9.18 -2.81 -23.47
CA ALA A 254 9.90 -2.58 -22.21
C ALA A 254 8.92 -2.59 -21.03
N ALA A 255 7.74 -1.98 -21.18
CA ALA A 255 6.66 -2.04 -20.19
C ALA A 255 6.21 -3.49 -19.90
N ARG A 256 5.96 -4.29 -20.95
CA ARG A 256 5.62 -5.72 -20.78
C ARG A 256 6.73 -6.51 -20.10
N LEU A 257 8.00 -6.19 -20.40
CA LEU A 257 9.13 -6.85 -19.77
C LEU A 257 9.23 -6.52 -18.27
N TRP A 258 8.89 -5.27 -17.89
CA TRP A 258 8.72 -4.86 -16.50
C TRP A 258 7.62 -5.67 -15.81
N MET A 259 6.44 -5.77 -16.44
CA MET A 259 5.34 -6.57 -15.90
C MET A 259 5.73 -8.04 -15.71
N GLU A 260 6.35 -8.68 -16.71
CA GLU A 260 6.83 -10.08 -16.58
C GLU A 260 7.82 -10.25 -15.42
N PHE A 261 8.68 -9.27 -15.18
CA PHE A 261 9.62 -9.30 -14.07
C PHE A 261 8.91 -9.16 -12.73
N LEU A 262 8.03 -8.17 -12.57
CA LEU A 262 7.31 -7.95 -11.31
C LEU A 262 6.50 -9.16 -10.87
N TYR A 263 5.86 -9.85 -11.84
CA TYR A 263 5.02 -11.02 -11.55
C TYR A 263 5.76 -12.35 -11.66
N SER A 264 7.07 -12.35 -11.89
CA SER A 264 7.92 -13.54 -11.71
C SER A 264 8.06 -13.90 -10.23
N ASP A 265 8.51 -15.12 -9.94
CA ASP A 265 8.81 -15.50 -8.54
C ASP A 265 9.86 -14.57 -7.91
N GLU A 266 10.87 -14.18 -8.70
CA GLU A 266 11.93 -13.25 -8.29
C GLU A 266 11.34 -11.88 -7.88
N GLY A 267 10.53 -11.26 -8.75
CA GLY A 267 9.92 -9.96 -8.50
C GLY A 267 8.99 -9.99 -7.28
N GLN A 268 8.14 -11.01 -7.19
CA GLN A 268 7.21 -11.16 -6.07
C GLN A 268 7.91 -11.38 -4.72
N LEU A 269 9.04 -12.08 -4.70
CA LEU A 269 9.84 -12.25 -3.48
C LEU A 269 10.58 -10.97 -3.07
N LEU A 270 10.86 -10.05 -3.99
CA LEU A 270 11.42 -8.73 -3.66
C LEU A 270 10.42 -7.84 -2.91
N TRP A 271 9.12 -7.91 -3.27
CA TRP A 271 8.06 -7.27 -2.48
C TRP A 271 8.04 -7.80 -1.06
N LEU A 272 8.02 -9.13 -0.93
CA LEU A 272 7.98 -9.78 0.37
C LEU A 272 9.23 -9.48 1.22
N LYS A 273 10.38 -9.32 0.60
CA LYS A 273 11.61 -8.89 1.27
C LYS A 273 11.48 -7.48 1.86
N GLY A 274 10.68 -6.62 1.24
CA GLY A 274 10.28 -5.31 1.74
C GLY A 274 9.01 -5.34 2.60
N TYR A 275 8.57 -6.52 3.03
CA TYR A 275 7.38 -6.76 3.86
C TYR A 275 6.03 -6.49 3.19
N ALA A 276 6.01 -6.06 1.94
CA ALA A 276 4.77 -5.95 1.20
C ALA A 276 4.30 -7.33 0.74
N SER A 277 3.03 -7.65 0.98
CA SER A 277 2.47 -8.94 0.59
C SER A 277 2.28 -8.99 -0.93
N PRO A 278 3.00 -9.86 -1.67
CA PRO A 278 2.87 -9.92 -3.12
C PRO A 278 1.52 -10.50 -3.55
N ALA A 279 1.01 -10.08 -4.70
CA ALA A 279 -0.27 -10.56 -5.23
C ALA A 279 -0.32 -12.09 -5.41
N ARG A 280 0.82 -12.73 -5.66
CA ARG A 280 0.97 -14.18 -5.81
C ARG A 280 1.35 -14.89 -4.49
N PHE A 281 1.12 -14.30 -3.34
CA PHE A 281 1.54 -14.83 -2.05
C PHE A 281 1.09 -16.29 -1.83
N ASP A 282 -0.18 -16.58 -2.09
CA ASP A 282 -0.75 -17.91 -1.89
C ASP A 282 -0.14 -18.96 -2.84
N ASP A 283 0.09 -18.59 -4.10
CA ASP A 283 0.78 -19.45 -5.07
C ASP A 283 2.21 -19.76 -4.63
N LEU A 284 2.97 -18.73 -4.25
CA LEU A 284 4.34 -18.90 -3.76
C LEU A 284 4.41 -19.75 -2.50
N LYS A 285 3.49 -19.54 -1.56
CA LYS A 285 3.41 -20.31 -0.31
C LYS A 285 3.04 -21.76 -0.59
N LYS A 286 2.02 -22.02 -1.41
CA LYS A 286 1.56 -23.36 -1.80
C LYS A 286 2.68 -24.18 -2.47
N ASN A 287 3.51 -23.51 -3.26
CA ASN A 287 4.60 -24.13 -4.01
C ASN A 287 5.94 -24.13 -3.25
N ASN A 288 5.95 -23.78 -1.94
CA ASN A 288 7.15 -23.69 -1.09
C ASN A 288 8.28 -22.82 -1.68
N LYS A 289 7.92 -21.72 -2.35
CA LYS A 289 8.87 -20.80 -2.98
C LYS A 289 9.28 -19.65 -2.06
N ILE A 290 8.59 -19.46 -0.92
CA ILE A 290 8.93 -18.41 0.04
C ILE A 290 10.03 -18.91 0.97
N PRO A 291 11.19 -18.22 1.06
CA PRO A 291 12.23 -18.53 2.04
C PRO A 291 11.68 -18.50 3.48
N ALA A 292 12.05 -19.48 4.29
CA ALA A 292 11.53 -19.62 5.65
C ALA A 292 11.86 -18.44 6.56
N ASP A 293 13.02 -17.82 6.36
CA ASP A 293 13.46 -16.63 7.07
C ASP A 293 12.62 -15.39 6.74
N LEU A 294 12.15 -15.25 5.50
CA LEU A 294 11.20 -14.19 5.11
C LEU A 294 9.83 -14.44 5.74
N LEU A 295 9.35 -15.68 5.67
CA LEU A 295 8.04 -16.03 6.24
C LEU A 295 8.00 -15.77 7.76
N ALA A 296 9.09 -16.08 8.47
CA ALA A 296 9.21 -15.89 9.92
C ALA A 296 9.22 -14.40 10.36
N LYS A 297 9.52 -13.48 9.46
CA LYS A 297 9.55 -12.04 9.74
C LYS A 297 8.18 -11.37 9.62
N LEU A 298 7.23 -12.00 8.95
CA LEU A 298 5.89 -11.46 8.77
C LEU A 298 5.08 -11.59 10.07
N PRO A 299 4.18 -10.66 10.36
CA PRO A 299 3.22 -10.81 11.45
C PRO A 299 2.41 -12.10 11.26
N SER A 300 2.13 -12.82 12.36
CA SER A 300 1.20 -13.95 12.30
C SER A 300 -0.19 -13.46 11.89
N THR A 301 -0.71 -13.94 10.76
CA THR A 301 -2.01 -13.53 10.22
C THR A 301 -3.03 -14.66 10.31
N GLU A 302 -3.56 -14.90 11.51
CA GLU A 302 -4.84 -15.61 11.67
C GLU A 302 -6.04 -14.66 11.58
N VAL A 303 -5.77 -13.37 11.29
CA VAL A 303 -6.74 -12.30 11.27
C VAL A 303 -7.46 -12.25 9.92
N LYS A 304 -8.78 -12.01 9.95
CA LYS A 304 -9.55 -11.75 8.74
C LYS A 304 -9.17 -10.40 8.16
N ILE A 305 -8.54 -10.42 6.99
CA ILE A 305 -8.18 -9.21 6.24
C ILE A 305 -9.27 -8.92 5.21
N GLY A 306 -9.84 -7.72 5.29
CA GLY A 306 -10.78 -7.23 4.28
C GLY A 306 -10.06 -6.75 3.04
N ILE A 307 -10.42 -7.26 1.86
CA ILE A 307 -9.94 -6.77 0.56
C ILE A 307 -11.13 -6.12 -0.14
N PRO A 308 -11.20 -4.78 -0.20
CA PRO A 308 -12.36 -4.09 -0.77
C PRO A 308 -12.32 -4.04 -2.29
N SER A 309 -13.50 -3.97 -2.92
CA SER A 309 -13.66 -3.61 -4.32
C SER A 309 -13.49 -2.10 -4.54
N GLY A 310 -13.31 -1.67 -5.81
CA GLY A 310 -13.23 -0.25 -6.17
C GLY A 310 -14.44 0.57 -5.72
N ASP A 311 -15.65 0.04 -5.87
CA ASP A 311 -16.88 0.71 -5.42
C ASP A 311 -16.93 0.87 -3.90
N GLN A 312 -16.51 -0.15 -3.15
CA GLN A 312 -16.41 -0.09 -1.69
C GLN A 312 -15.38 0.95 -1.24
N ILE A 313 -14.24 1.04 -1.93
CA ILE A 313 -13.20 2.06 -1.66
C ILE A 313 -13.77 3.46 -1.87
N ASN A 314 -14.43 3.72 -3.00
CA ASN A 314 -15.01 5.02 -3.30
C ASN A 314 -16.06 5.42 -2.25
N LYS A 315 -16.97 4.50 -1.92
CA LYS A 315 -18.02 4.71 -0.91
C LYS A 315 -17.44 5.00 0.47
N ALA A 316 -16.45 4.22 0.91
CA ALA A 316 -15.81 4.41 2.21
C ALA A 316 -14.99 5.70 2.25
N ASN A 317 -14.23 6.02 1.20
CA ASN A 317 -13.49 7.28 1.08
C ASN A 317 -14.42 8.48 1.23
N ASP A 318 -15.53 8.48 0.52
CA ASP A 318 -16.53 9.55 0.57
C ASP A 318 -17.15 9.68 1.96
N ALA A 319 -17.55 8.55 2.56
CA ALA A 319 -18.15 8.54 3.88
C ALA A 319 -17.17 9.04 4.96
N ILE A 320 -15.92 8.59 4.93
CA ILE A 320 -14.90 8.97 5.92
C ILE A 320 -14.49 10.43 5.74
N LYS A 321 -14.20 10.89 4.53
CA LYS A 321 -13.83 12.30 4.27
C LYS A 321 -14.91 13.28 4.72
N LYS A 322 -16.18 12.98 4.45
CA LYS A 322 -17.31 13.81 4.84
C LYS A 322 -17.63 13.68 6.34
N GLY A 323 -17.50 12.46 6.89
CA GLY A 323 -17.84 12.16 8.28
C GLY A 323 -16.78 12.60 9.29
N TRP A 324 -15.49 12.59 8.92
CA TRP A 324 -14.42 12.91 9.87
C TRP A 324 -14.60 14.27 10.58
N PRO A 325 -14.79 15.40 9.86
CA PRO A 325 -14.94 16.69 10.51
C PRO A 325 -16.22 16.83 11.34
N THR A 326 -17.29 16.09 10.99
CA THR A 326 -18.60 16.23 11.63
C THR A 326 -18.85 15.21 12.74
N VAL A 327 -18.32 14.00 12.65
CA VAL A 327 -18.49 12.93 13.63
C VAL A 327 -17.34 12.93 14.64
N VAL A 328 -16.10 12.91 14.16
CA VAL A 328 -14.91 12.86 15.03
C VAL A 328 -14.52 14.25 15.53
N GLY A 329 -14.54 15.24 14.64
CA GLY A 329 -14.25 16.64 14.97
C GLY A 329 -12.77 16.93 15.30
N ALA A 330 -11.86 16.00 15.02
CA ALA A 330 -10.43 16.18 15.24
C ALA A 330 -9.74 16.72 13.97
N THR A 331 -8.84 17.67 14.13
CA THR A 331 -7.97 18.16 13.04
C THR A 331 -6.61 17.53 13.21
N VAL A 332 -6.20 16.65 12.27
CA VAL A 332 -4.89 15.98 12.28
C VAL A 332 -3.92 16.76 11.40
N LYS A 333 -2.75 17.17 11.95
CA LYS A 333 -1.76 18.02 11.25
C LYS A 333 -0.34 17.49 11.41
#